data_198703d2c2b63e43b3d8e28daa7ef509
#
_entry.id   198703d2c2b63e43b3d8e28daa7ef509
#
_cell.length_a   1.000
_cell.length_b   1.000
_cell.length_c   1.000
_cell.angle_alpha   90.00
_cell.angle_beta   90.00
_cell.angle_gamma   90.00
#
_symmetry.space_group_name_H-M   'P 1'
#
loop_
_entity.id
_entity.type
_entity.pdbx_description
1 polymer ?
#
loop_
_entity_poly.entity_id
_entity_poly.type
_entity_poly.pdbx_seq_one_letter_code
_entity_poly.pdbx_strand_id
1 'polypeptide(L)'
;AEPFAVARAVIGNNFNQNLSAILMDVGGGTTDLAVINDGGVQGTKMFGIGGRAYTHAVERDLGVSFEQAEEFKVGLSTNKIPAAKRTGVEDALKKTAEVWIGGIELALSEFNKLDHLPHRMFLCGGGSSLDILMEQLEGKEWYKTLPFTRKPTVHHIRPDQVAGITDTTGRITDHTYITAMGLLRVGMDTQQFSGANESIRDKIDKMLST
;
A
#
# COMPACT_ATOMS: atom_id res chain seq x y z
N ALA A 1 2.06 2.46 -11.25
CA ALA A 1 2.95 3.55 -10.79
C ALA A 1 3.01 3.63 -9.25
N GLU A 2 1.87 3.50 -8.57
CA GLU A 2 1.76 3.67 -7.11
C GLU A 2 2.63 2.70 -6.29
N PRO A 3 2.59 1.36 -6.51
CA PRO A 3 3.43 0.45 -5.74
C PRO A 3 4.92 0.71 -5.92
N PHE A 4 5.34 1.13 -7.12
CA PHE A 4 6.71 1.54 -7.38
C PHE A 4 7.08 2.83 -6.64
N ALA A 5 6.16 3.80 -6.58
CA ALA A 5 6.37 5.05 -5.85
C ALA A 5 6.51 4.80 -4.34
N VAL A 6 5.68 3.93 -3.77
CA VAL A 6 5.78 3.52 -2.36
C VAL A 6 7.10 2.78 -2.12
N ALA A 7 7.48 1.85 -3.00
CA ALA A 7 8.78 1.17 -2.91
C ALA A 7 9.94 2.18 -2.91
N ARG A 8 9.90 3.15 -3.83
CA ARG A 8 10.91 4.20 -3.94
C ARG A 8 10.94 5.10 -2.71
N ALA A 9 9.79 5.41 -2.14
CA ALA A 9 9.67 6.20 -0.92
C ALA A 9 10.39 5.54 0.27
N VAL A 10 10.21 4.24 0.44
CA VAL A 10 10.78 3.48 1.56
C VAL A 10 12.25 3.13 1.35
N ILE A 11 12.63 2.74 0.14
CA ILE A 11 14.01 2.34 -0.19
C ILE A 11 14.93 3.56 -0.26
N GLY A 12 14.43 4.72 -0.73
CA GLY A 12 15.22 5.93 -0.95
C GLY A 12 16.22 5.80 -2.11
N ASN A 13 17.20 6.72 -2.16
CA ASN A 13 18.28 6.68 -3.16
C ASN A 13 19.44 5.76 -2.75
N ASN A 14 19.60 5.56 -1.45
CA ASN A 14 20.50 4.55 -0.94
C ASN A 14 19.72 3.23 -0.97
N PHE A 15 19.86 2.47 -2.05
CA PHE A 15 19.49 1.08 -2.06
C PHE A 15 20.17 0.43 -0.85
N ASN A 16 19.46 0.34 0.24
CA ASN A 16 19.89 -0.48 1.35
C ASN A 16 19.87 -1.89 0.79
N GLN A 17 21.03 -2.34 0.31
CA GLN A 17 21.22 -3.56 -0.51
C GLN A 17 20.61 -4.82 0.12
N ASN A 18 20.10 -4.69 1.36
CA ASN A 18 19.56 -5.79 2.14
C ASN A 18 18.07 -5.61 2.52
N LEU A 19 17.34 -4.64 1.94
CA LEU A 19 15.91 -4.52 2.25
C LEU A 19 15.13 -5.59 1.49
N SER A 20 14.52 -6.52 2.24
CA SER A 20 13.52 -7.45 1.73
C SER A 20 12.21 -7.21 2.45
N ALA A 21 11.15 -6.86 1.72
CA ALA A 21 9.84 -6.50 2.25
C ALA A 21 8.73 -6.64 1.20
N ILE A 22 7.51 -6.80 1.68
CA ILE A 22 6.29 -6.65 0.88
C ILE A 22 5.67 -5.30 1.24
N LEU A 23 5.43 -4.47 0.25
CA LEU A 23 4.73 -3.19 0.43
C LEU A 23 3.32 -3.34 -0.09
N MET A 24 2.34 -2.84 0.65
CA MET A 24 0.93 -2.85 0.29
C MET A 24 0.33 -1.46 0.42
N ASP A 25 -0.20 -0.94 -0.69
CA ASP A 25 -1.00 0.27 -0.72
C ASP A 25 -2.46 -0.12 -0.85
N VAL A 26 -3.23 0.12 0.20
CA VAL A 26 -4.68 -0.13 0.21
C VAL A 26 -5.39 1.19 -0.04
N GLY A 27 -5.74 1.43 -1.30
CA GLY A 27 -6.46 2.61 -1.72
C GLY A 27 -7.97 2.50 -1.54
N GLY A 28 -8.71 3.43 -2.17
CA GLY A 28 -10.18 3.39 -2.16
C GLY A 28 -10.74 2.27 -3.05
N GLY A 29 -10.12 1.99 -4.20
CA GLY A 29 -10.61 1.01 -5.17
C GLY A 29 -9.78 -0.26 -5.29
N THR A 30 -8.49 -0.17 -5.04
CA THR A 30 -7.52 -1.22 -5.28
C THR A 30 -6.65 -1.49 -4.07
N THR A 31 -6.07 -2.67 -4.04
CA THR A 31 -4.90 -3.01 -3.23
C THR A 31 -3.75 -3.31 -4.19
N ASP A 32 -2.68 -2.57 -4.01
CA ASP A 32 -1.45 -2.67 -4.79
C ASP A 32 -0.34 -3.27 -3.93
N LEU A 33 0.40 -4.24 -4.50
CA LEU A 33 1.51 -4.90 -3.82
C LEU A 33 2.80 -4.73 -4.61
N ALA A 34 3.91 -4.53 -3.90
CA ALA A 34 5.26 -4.62 -4.44
C ALA A 34 6.08 -5.57 -3.58
N VAL A 35 6.77 -6.51 -4.19
CA VAL A 35 7.72 -7.39 -3.49
C VAL A 35 9.12 -6.89 -3.78
N ILE A 36 9.85 -6.61 -2.72
CA ILE A 36 11.25 -6.19 -2.74
C ILE A 36 12.09 -7.30 -2.14
N ASN A 37 13.12 -7.72 -2.81
CA ASN A 37 14.09 -8.68 -2.31
C ASN A 37 15.50 -8.18 -2.55
N ASP A 38 16.32 -8.14 -1.52
CA ASP A 38 17.72 -7.63 -1.55
C ASP A 38 17.83 -6.25 -2.21
N GLY A 39 16.91 -5.34 -1.86
CA GLY A 39 16.83 -3.97 -2.38
C GLY A 39 16.28 -3.83 -3.81
N GLY A 40 16.01 -4.94 -4.51
CA GLY A 40 15.46 -4.95 -5.86
C GLY A 40 13.94 -5.21 -5.85
N VAL A 41 13.18 -4.45 -6.65
CA VAL A 41 11.74 -4.72 -6.86
C VAL A 41 11.60 -5.93 -7.77
N GLN A 42 11.06 -7.01 -7.25
CA GLN A 42 10.83 -8.27 -7.96
C GLN A 42 9.59 -8.23 -8.86
N GLY A 43 8.67 -7.35 -8.54
CA GLY A 43 7.45 -7.12 -9.30
C GLY A 43 6.38 -6.42 -8.48
N THR A 44 5.28 -6.11 -9.17
CA THR A 44 4.10 -5.51 -8.55
C THR A 44 2.85 -6.28 -8.99
N LYS A 45 1.85 -6.33 -8.12
CA LYS A 45 0.54 -6.90 -8.37
C LYS A 45 -0.54 -5.93 -7.89
N MET A 46 -1.72 -6.03 -8.48
CA MET A 46 -2.86 -5.20 -8.10
C MET A 46 -4.14 -6.02 -8.22
N PHE A 47 -5.07 -5.81 -7.31
CA PHE A 47 -6.43 -6.35 -7.40
C PHE A 47 -7.48 -5.34 -6.94
N GLY A 48 -8.71 -5.47 -7.45
CA GLY A 48 -9.78 -4.48 -7.33
C GLY A 48 -10.57 -4.54 -6.01
N ILE A 49 -9.91 -4.70 -4.86
CA ILE A 49 -10.53 -4.62 -3.54
C ILE A 49 -9.78 -3.56 -2.72
N GLY A 50 -10.44 -2.45 -2.45
CA GLY A 50 -9.95 -1.37 -1.60
C GLY A 50 -11.06 -0.90 -0.65
N GLY A 51 -10.90 0.23 0.00
CA GLY A 51 -11.82 0.74 1.03
C GLY A 51 -13.29 0.83 0.60
N ARG A 52 -13.57 1.11 -0.69
CA ARG A 52 -14.94 1.17 -1.21
C ARG A 52 -15.65 -0.18 -1.25
N ALA A 53 -14.92 -1.28 -1.43
CA ALA A 53 -15.53 -2.60 -1.38
C ALA A 53 -16.13 -2.90 0.00
N TYR A 54 -15.49 -2.44 1.05
CA TYR A 54 -15.99 -2.53 2.43
C TYR A 54 -17.23 -1.66 2.63
N THR A 55 -17.24 -0.45 2.07
CA THR A 55 -18.41 0.44 2.11
C THR A 55 -19.61 -0.19 1.41
N HIS A 56 -19.42 -0.74 0.20
CA HIS A 56 -20.47 -1.45 -0.53
C HIS A 56 -20.97 -2.71 0.18
N ALA A 57 -20.11 -3.40 0.92
CA ALA A 57 -20.54 -4.52 1.74
C ALA A 57 -21.47 -4.08 2.87
N VAL A 58 -21.14 -3.00 3.56
CA VAL A 58 -21.98 -2.41 4.61
C VAL A 58 -23.29 -1.88 4.03
N GLU A 59 -23.25 -1.15 2.91
CA GLU A 59 -24.43 -0.66 2.17
C GLU A 59 -25.40 -1.81 1.87
N ARG A 60 -24.91 -2.87 1.26
CA ARG A 60 -25.70 -4.05 0.86
C ARG A 60 -26.28 -4.79 2.08
N ASP A 61 -25.43 -5.09 3.07
CA ASP A 61 -25.79 -5.97 4.17
C ASP A 61 -26.71 -5.27 5.19
N LEU A 62 -26.64 -3.93 5.30
CA LEU A 62 -27.48 -3.13 6.20
C LEU A 62 -28.65 -2.42 5.50
N GLY A 63 -28.70 -2.41 4.16
CA GLY A 63 -29.74 -1.73 3.38
C GLY A 63 -29.76 -0.20 3.59
N VAL A 64 -28.59 0.42 3.70
CA VAL A 64 -28.40 1.87 3.90
C VAL A 64 -27.81 2.50 2.64
N SER A 65 -27.72 3.85 2.57
CA SER A 65 -27.03 4.50 1.47
C SER A 65 -25.52 4.33 1.56
N PHE A 66 -24.81 4.55 0.44
CA PHE A 66 -23.35 4.49 0.41
C PHE A 66 -22.70 5.46 1.42
N GLU A 67 -23.24 6.67 1.54
CA GLU A 67 -22.75 7.69 2.47
C GLU A 67 -22.91 7.23 3.92
N GLN A 68 -24.09 6.67 4.27
CA GLN A 68 -24.32 6.13 5.60
C GLN A 68 -23.44 4.91 5.88
N ALA A 69 -23.23 4.05 4.89
CA ALA A 69 -22.33 2.91 5.00
C ALA A 69 -20.89 3.35 5.26
N GLU A 70 -20.43 4.41 4.56
CA GLU A 70 -19.10 4.99 4.76
C GLU A 70 -18.96 5.60 6.16
N GLU A 71 -19.97 6.34 6.62
CA GLU A 71 -20.00 6.87 8.00
C GLU A 71 -19.94 5.75 9.04
N PHE A 72 -20.67 4.66 8.85
CA PHE A 72 -20.64 3.53 9.77
C PHE A 72 -19.29 2.80 9.75
N LYS A 73 -18.72 2.60 8.58
CA LYS A 73 -17.39 1.98 8.41
C LYS A 73 -16.30 2.79 9.14
N VAL A 74 -16.23 4.09 8.88
CA VAL A 74 -15.26 5.00 9.53
C VAL A 74 -15.59 5.15 11.02
N GLY A 75 -16.88 5.22 11.35
CA GLY A 75 -17.37 5.33 12.74
C GLY A 75 -17.01 4.13 13.60
N LEU A 76 -16.80 2.96 13.01
CA LEU A 76 -16.37 1.77 13.74
C LEU A 76 -14.95 1.96 14.34
N SER A 77 -13.99 2.37 13.53
CA SER A 77 -12.61 2.63 13.97
C SER A 77 -12.49 3.79 14.98
N THR A 78 -13.40 4.77 14.88
CA THR A 78 -13.44 5.92 15.80
C THR A 78 -14.38 5.73 17.01
N ASN A 79 -15.01 4.56 17.14
CA ASN A 79 -16.01 4.22 18.17
C ASN A 79 -17.23 5.15 18.18
N LYS A 80 -17.59 5.72 17.01
CA LYS A 80 -18.74 6.65 16.81
C LYS A 80 -19.92 6.02 16.09
N ILE A 81 -20.00 4.70 16.05
CA ILE A 81 -21.09 3.95 15.42
C ILE A 81 -22.26 3.74 16.41
N PRO A 82 -23.54 3.82 15.99
CA PRO A 82 -24.66 3.41 16.82
C PRO A 82 -24.54 1.93 17.23
N ALA A 83 -24.74 1.64 18.52
CA ALA A 83 -24.58 0.28 19.07
C ALA A 83 -25.41 -0.76 18.32
N ALA A 84 -26.64 -0.41 17.90
CA ALA A 84 -27.53 -1.31 17.13
C ALA A 84 -27.02 -1.65 15.73
N LYS A 85 -26.07 -0.91 15.17
CA LYS A 85 -25.50 -1.14 13.83
C LYS A 85 -24.12 -1.82 13.87
N ARG A 86 -23.46 -1.78 15.02
CA ARG A 86 -22.07 -2.23 15.20
C ARG A 86 -21.84 -3.65 14.66
N THR A 87 -22.57 -4.63 15.19
CA THR A 87 -22.40 -6.05 14.83
C THR A 87 -22.60 -6.29 13.33
N GLY A 88 -23.64 -5.67 12.73
CA GLY A 88 -23.86 -5.83 11.28
C GLY A 88 -22.74 -5.24 10.44
N VAL A 89 -22.15 -4.10 10.86
CA VAL A 89 -21.00 -3.51 10.18
C VAL A 89 -19.74 -4.39 10.36
N GLU A 90 -19.44 -4.84 11.57
CA GLU A 90 -18.34 -5.74 11.85
C GLU A 90 -18.41 -7.03 11.01
N ASP A 91 -19.59 -7.63 10.90
CA ASP A 91 -19.80 -8.83 10.08
C ASP A 91 -19.58 -8.57 8.59
N ALA A 92 -20.08 -7.44 8.06
CA ALA A 92 -19.89 -7.06 6.67
C ALA A 92 -18.41 -6.83 6.34
N LEU A 93 -17.70 -6.11 7.22
CA LEU A 93 -16.27 -5.86 7.06
C LEU A 93 -15.45 -7.16 7.13
N LYS A 94 -15.78 -8.05 8.06
CA LYS A 94 -15.08 -9.33 8.23
C LYS A 94 -15.21 -10.22 7.01
N LYS A 95 -16.41 -10.38 6.45
CA LYS A 95 -16.63 -11.14 5.21
C LYS A 95 -15.80 -10.58 4.05
N THR A 96 -15.77 -9.24 3.91
CA THR A 96 -15.00 -8.59 2.86
C THR A 96 -13.49 -8.77 3.07
N ALA A 97 -13.03 -8.70 4.30
CA ALA A 97 -11.63 -8.91 4.64
C ALA A 97 -11.15 -10.36 4.38
N GLU A 98 -12.04 -11.33 4.49
CA GLU A 98 -11.76 -12.73 4.11
C GLU A 98 -11.51 -12.87 2.60
N VAL A 99 -12.28 -12.18 1.78
CA VAL A 99 -12.06 -12.14 0.32
C VAL A 99 -10.78 -11.37 -0.02
N TRP A 100 -10.52 -10.28 0.68
CA TRP A 100 -9.32 -9.49 0.51
C TRP A 100 -8.04 -10.29 0.81
N ILE A 101 -8.01 -11.08 1.89
CA ILE A 101 -6.89 -12.00 2.20
C ILE A 101 -6.68 -13.01 1.07
N GLY A 102 -7.75 -13.58 0.52
CA GLY A 102 -7.64 -14.46 -0.66
C GLY A 102 -7.01 -13.75 -1.86
N GLY A 103 -7.31 -12.46 -2.05
CA GLY A 103 -6.66 -11.63 -3.08
C GLY A 103 -5.16 -11.47 -2.84
N ILE A 104 -4.73 -11.28 -1.59
CA ILE A 104 -3.31 -11.22 -1.20
C ILE A 104 -2.61 -12.56 -1.46
N GLU A 105 -3.22 -13.67 -1.02
CA GLU A 105 -2.68 -15.02 -1.26
C GLU A 105 -2.46 -15.27 -2.75
N LEU A 106 -3.46 -14.97 -3.57
CA LEU A 106 -3.37 -15.12 -5.02
C LEU A 106 -2.27 -14.24 -5.60
N ALA A 107 -2.24 -12.96 -5.26
CA ALA A 107 -1.25 -12.00 -5.77
C ALA A 107 0.19 -12.41 -5.38
N LEU A 108 0.41 -12.88 -4.16
CA LEU A 108 1.71 -13.32 -3.68
C LEU A 108 2.13 -14.68 -4.26
N SER A 109 1.20 -15.57 -4.56
CA SER A 109 1.48 -16.87 -5.18
C SER A 109 2.10 -16.75 -6.59
N GLU A 110 1.86 -15.62 -7.26
CA GLU A 110 2.42 -15.36 -8.59
C GLU A 110 3.92 -15.00 -8.57
N PHE A 111 4.52 -14.75 -7.40
CA PHE A 111 5.96 -14.54 -7.26
C PHE A 111 6.73 -15.88 -7.15
N ASN A 112 6.41 -16.81 -8.04
CA ASN A 112 6.91 -18.20 -8.04
C ASN A 112 8.39 -18.35 -8.40
N LYS A 113 9.08 -17.27 -8.76
CA LYS A 113 10.52 -17.24 -9.02
C LYS A 113 11.35 -16.98 -7.77
N LEU A 114 10.70 -16.63 -6.66
CA LEU A 114 11.36 -16.41 -5.38
C LEU A 114 11.29 -17.69 -4.55
N ASP A 115 12.43 -18.15 -4.07
CA ASP A 115 12.49 -19.30 -3.16
C ASP A 115 11.73 -19.01 -1.86
N HIS A 116 11.78 -17.75 -1.40
CA HIS A 116 11.10 -17.31 -0.19
C HIS A 116 10.55 -15.88 -0.34
N LEU A 117 9.34 -15.66 0.16
CA LEU A 117 8.75 -14.33 0.30
C LEU A 117 9.30 -13.59 1.52
N PRO A 118 9.53 -12.28 1.41
CA PRO A 118 9.90 -11.45 2.57
C PRO A 118 8.80 -11.49 3.64
N HIS A 119 9.19 -11.68 4.89
CA HIS A 119 8.23 -11.74 6.01
C HIS A 119 7.84 -10.37 6.56
N ARG A 120 8.56 -9.29 6.24
CA ARG A 120 8.20 -7.94 6.66
C ARG A 120 7.21 -7.35 5.66
N MET A 121 6.03 -6.95 6.16
CA MET A 121 4.97 -6.36 5.36
C MET A 121 4.69 -4.94 5.86
N PHE A 122 4.63 -4.00 4.94
CA PHE A 122 4.39 -2.60 5.23
C PHE A 122 3.14 -2.12 4.50
N LEU A 123 2.21 -1.53 5.25
CA LEU A 123 0.94 -1.02 4.75
C LEU A 123 0.94 0.50 4.66
N CYS A 124 0.30 1.02 3.63
CA CYS A 124 -0.05 2.42 3.49
C CYS A 124 -1.38 2.58 2.74
N GLY A 125 -1.78 3.83 2.49
CA GLY A 125 -3.03 4.17 1.83
C GLY A 125 -4.21 4.25 2.80
N GLY A 126 -5.24 5.02 2.43
CA GLY A 126 -6.39 5.30 3.29
C GLY A 126 -7.23 4.08 3.66
N GLY A 127 -7.29 3.06 2.79
CA GLY A 127 -8.00 1.82 3.07
C GLY A 127 -7.34 0.99 4.18
N SER A 128 -6.02 1.11 4.36
CA SER A 128 -5.29 0.40 5.40
C SER A 128 -5.56 0.90 6.83
N SER A 129 -6.31 1.99 6.97
CA SER A 129 -6.82 2.47 8.27
C SER A 129 -7.93 1.60 8.87
N LEU A 130 -8.42 0.60 8.14
CA LEU A 130 -9.38 -0.36 8.68
C LEU A 130 -8.67 -1.39 9.55
N ASP A 131 -8.92 -1.37 10.86
CA ASP A 131 -8.30 -2.26 11.85
C ASP A 131 -8.44 -3.74 11.46
N ILE A 132 -9.57 -4.11 10.86
CA ILE A 132 -9.85 -5.48 10.41
C ILE A 132 -8.78 -6.02 9.43
N LEU A 133 -8.11 -5.16 8.66
CA LEU A 133 -7.05 -5.60 7.73
C LEU A 133 -5.80 -6.07 8.49
N MET A 134 -5.41 -5.31 9.50
CA MET A 134 -4.31 -5.70 10.39
C MET A 134 -4.65 -6.99 11.15
N GLU A 135 -5.86 -7.07 11.72
CA GLU A 135 -6.34 -8.28 12.42
C GLU A 135 -6.31 -9.52 11.52
N GLN A 136 -6.75 -9.41 10.26
CA GLN A 136 -6.71 -10.52 9.31
C GLN A 136 -5.29 -10.94 8.95
N LEU A 137 -4.39 -9.99 8.71
CA LEU A 137 -3.00 -10.27 8.36
C LEU A 137 -2.24 -10.90 9.53
N GLU A 138 -2.52 -10.48 10.76
CA GLU A 138 -1.86 -10.98 11.96
C GLU A 138 -2.50 -12.24 12.53
N GLY A 139 -3.83 -12.37 12.42
CA GLY A 139 -4.61 -13.39 13.11
C GLY A 139 -4.74 -14.72 12.39
N LYS A 140 -4.74 -14.73 11.05
CA LYS A 140 -4.99 -15.94 10.25
C LYS A 140 -3.70 -16.62 9.78
N GLU A 141 -3.80 -17.91 9.50
CA GLU A 141 -2.70 -18.75 9.00
C GLU A 141 -2.60 -18.72 7.45
N TRP A 142 -3.14 -17.67 6.79
CA TRP A 142 -3.18 -17.49 5.34
C TRP A 142 -1.79 -17.66 4.69
N TYR A 143 -0.75 -17.21 5.37
CA TYR A 143 0.63 -17.25 4.85
C TYR A 143 1.22 -18.66 4.73
N LYS A 144 0.61 -19.68 5.35
CA LYS A 144 1.15 -21.05 5.37
C LYS A 144 1.13 -21.75 4.02
N THR A 145 0.28 -21.29 3.10
CA THR A 145 0.19 -21.81 1.72
C THR A 145 1.24 -21.20 0.80
N LEU A 146 1.95 -20.17 1.28
CA LEU A 146 2.92 -19.39 0.52
C LEU A 146 4.35 -19.67 1.05
N PRO A 147 5.40 -19.42 0.25
CA PRO A 147 6.79 -19.73 0.61
C PRO A 147 7.37 -18.72 1.61
N PHE A 148 6.66 -18.45 2.70
CA PHE A 148 7.20 -17.71 3.84
C PHE A 148 8.01 -18.64 4.74
N THR A 149 9.20 -18.22 5.14
CA THR A 149 10.04 -18.98 6.09
C THR A 149 9.58 -18.83 7.53
N ARG A 150 8.78 -17.80 7.83
CA ARG A 150 8.19 -17.53 9.14
C ARG A 150 6.95 -16.66 9.00
N LYS A 151 6.16 -16.55 10.06
CA LYS A 151 4.97 -15.69 10.10
C LYS A 151 5.34 -14.25 9.70
N PRO A 152 4.60 -13.63 8.78
CA PRO A 152 4.78 -12.23 8.42
C PRO A 152 4.55 -11.30 9.61
N THR A 153 5.32 -10.21 9.67
CA THR A 153 5.10 -9.09 10.58
C THR A 153 4.58 -7.90 9.78
N VAL A 154 3.53 -7.25 10.28
CA VAL A 154 2.80 -6.23 9.55
C VAL A 154 2.91 -4.89 10.29
N HIS A 155 3.22 -3.82 9.55
CA HIS A 155 3.36 -2.49 10.12
C HIS A 155 2.85 -1.44 9.13
N HIS A 156 2.27 -0.35 9.62
CA HIS A 156 2.05 0.83 8.78
C HIS A 156 3.37 1.55 8.51
N ILE A 157 3.53 2.07 7.29
CA ILE A 157 4.64 2.96 6.96
C ILE A 157 4.37 4.31 7.62
N ARG A 158 5.36 4.84 8.33
CA ARG A 158 5.27 6.18 8.91
C ARG A 158 5.87 7.23 7.98
N PRO A 159 5.38 8.49 8.00
CA PRO A 159 5.91 9.57 7.18
C PRO A 159 7.41 9.84 7.37
N ASP A 160 7.92 9.66 8.59
CA ASP A 160 9.34 9.81 8.92
C ASP A 160 10.26 8.73 8.31
N GLN A 161 9.67 7.64 7.81
CA GLN A 161 10.38 6.57 7.10
C GLN A 161 10.52 6.83 5.59
N VAL A 162 9.87 7.88 5.06
CA VAL A 162 9.97 8.23 3.64
C VAL A 162 11.29 8.96 3.38
N ALA A 163 12.14 8.35 2.57
CA ALA A 163 13.48 8.86 2.31
C ALA A 163 13.46 10.12 1.44
N GLY A 164 14.19 11.15 1.88
CA GLY A 164 14.47 12.36 1.10
C GLY A 164 13.31 13.33 0.94
N ILE A 165 12.25 13.17 1.73
CA ILE A 165 11.14 14.12 1.85
C ILE A 165 10.90 14.37 3.33
N THR A 166 10.77 15.66 3.69
CA THR A 166 10.44 16.07 5.04
C THR A 166 9.23 16.99 4.98
N ASP A 167 8.18 16.65 5.75
CA ASP A 167 7.05 17.55 5.94
C ASP A 167 7.43 18.66 6.95
N THR A 168 7.52 19.91 6.47
CA THR A 168 7.76 21.09 7.30
C THR A 168 6.48 21.74 7.79
N THR A 169 5.31 21.25 7.34
CA THR A 169 4.00 21.82 7.69
C THR A 169 3.36 21.15 8.90
N GLY A 170 3.83 19.96 9.28
CA GLY A 170 3.26 19.15 10.35
C GLY A 170 1.87 18.58 10.04
N ARG A 171 1.47 18.56 8.75
CA ARG A 171 0.14 18.06 8.31
C ARG A 171 0.15 16.61 7.93
N ILE A 172 1.32 16.05 7.62
CA ILE A 172 1.47 14.64 7.23
C ILE A 172 1.74 13.84 8.49
N THR A 173 0.71 13.22 9.04
CA THR A 173 0.76 12.60 10.36
C THR A 173 0.74 11.07 10.36
N ASP A 174 0.28 10.45 9.26
CA ASP A 174 0.04 9.01 9.22
C ASP A 174 0.31 8.36 7.86
N HIS A 175 0.06 7.06 7.78
CA HIS A 175 0.30 6.21 6.63
C HIS A 175 -0.56 6.52 5.40
N THR A 176 -1.61 7.34 5.51
CA THR A 176 -2.51 7.65 4.39
C THR A 176 -1.85 8.55 3.35
N TYR A 177 -0.80 9.27 3.72
CA TYR A 177 -0.07 10.20 2.85
C TYR A 177 1.13 9.58 2.14
N ILE A 178 1.52 8.34 2.48
CA ILE A 178 2.78 7.73 2.01
C ILE A 178 2.84 7.64 0.49
N THR A 179 1.75 7.26 -0.17
CA THR A 179 1.68 7.16 -1.63
C THR A 179 1.90 8.52 -2.29
N ALA A 180 1.28 9.58 -1.77
CA ALA A 180 1.48 10.95 -2.26
C ALA A 180 2.94 11.41 -2.06
N MET A 181 3.55 11.11 -0.91
CA MET A 181 4.96 11.39 -0.65
C MET A 181 5.87 10.63 -1.61
N GLY A 182 5.58 9.35 -1.87
CA GLY A 182 6.32 8.53 -2.82
C GLY A 182 6.23 9.05 -4.26
N LEU A 183 5.04 9.46 -4.70
CA LEU A 183 4.85 10.08 -6.02
C LEU A 183 5.59 11.40 -6.14
N LEU A 184 5.55 12.24 -5.11
CA LEU A 184 6.32 13.49 -5.08
C LEU A 184 7.82 13.21 -5.19
N ARG A 185 8.33 12.21 -4.48
CA ARG A 185 9.74 11.80 -4.55
C ARG A 185 10.14 11.37 -5.95
N VAL A 186 9.35 10.51 -6.59
CA VAL A 186 9.59 10.08 -7.98
C VAL A 186 9.58 11.27 -8.94
N GLY A 187 8.65 12.22 -8.76
CA GLY A 187 8.59 13.45 -9.54
C GLY A 187 9.85 14.30 -9.40
N MET A 188 10.35 14.48 -8.18
CA MET A 188 11.58 15.22 -7.91
C MET A 188 12.80 14.54 -8.54
N ASP A 189 12.93 13.21 -8.40
CA ASP A 189 14.01 12.44 -9.02
C ASP A 189 13.96 12.60 -10.56
N THR A 190 12.77 12.55 -11.17
CA THR A 190 12.59 12.68 -12.63
C THR A 190 13.02 14.07 -13.13
N GLN A 191 12.71 15.13 -12.40
CA GLN A 191 13.14 16.49 -12.76
C GLN A 191 14.66 16.65 -12.71
N GLN A 192 15.34 16.05 -11.72
CA GLN A 192 16.79 16.07 -11.64
C GLN A 192 17.45 15.36 -12.84
N PHE A 193 16.85 14.24 -13.29
CA PHE A 193 17.33 13.53 -14.49
C PHE A 193 17.02 14.28 -15.78
N SER A 194 15.91 15.00 -15.89
CA SER A 194 15.56 15.81 -17.06
C SER A 194 16.53 16.98 -17.25
N GLY A 195 16.94 17.65 -16.17
CA GLY A 195 17.97 18.68 -16.21
C GLY A 195 19.35 18.17 -16.68
N ALA A 196 19.69 16.92 -16.30
CA ALA A 196 20.92 16.28 -16.79
C ALA A 196 20.83 15.86 -18.29
N ASN A 197 19.63 15.49 -18.75
CA ASN A 197 19.40 15.12 -20.16
C ASN A 197 19.34 16.34 -21.10
N GLU A 198 18.90 17.52 -20.65
CA GLU A 198 19.01 18.76 -21.43
C GLU A 198 20.47 19.05 -21.75
N SER A 199 21.37 18.89 -20.80
CA SER A 199 22.81 19.06 -21.02
C SER A 199 23.40 18.07 -22.06
N ILE A 200 22.84 16.88 -22.17
CA ILE A 200 23.24 15.87 -23.18
C ILE A 200 22.62 16.20 -24.53
N ARG A 201 21.37 16.66 -24.57
CA ARG A 201 20.67 17.07 -25.78
C ARG A 201 21.35 18.29 -26.41
N ASP A 202 21.66 19.29 -25.61
CA ASP A 202 22.42 20.46 -26.06
C ASP A 202 23.81 20.11 -26.62
N LYS A 203 24.46 19.08 -26.06
CA LYS A 203 25.74 18.54 -26.59
C LYS A 203 25.55 17.81 -27.92
N ILE A 204 24.47 17.03 -28.05
CA ILE A 204 24.14 16.33 -29.29
C ILE A 204 23.73 17.30 -30.38
N ASP A 205 22.91 18.31 -30.09
CA ASP A 205 22.51 19.34 -31.06
C ASP A 205 23.72 20.21 -31.51
N LYS A 206 24.65 20.47 -30.61
CA LYS A 206 25.92 21.10 -30.97
C LYS A 206 26.82 20.24 -31.87
N MET A 207 26.81 18.92 -31.69
CA MET A 207 27.57 17.98 -32.55
C MET A 207 26.95 17.79 -33.94
N LEU A 208 25.62 17.97 -34.06
CA LEU A 208 24.87 17.83 -35.32
C LEU A 208 24.81 19.15 -36.11
N SER A 209 25.20 20.28 -35.52
CA SER A 209 25.21 21.60 -36.17
C SER A 209 26.58 22.04 -36.66
N THR A 210 27.58 21.18 -36.59
CA THR A 210 28.93 21.28 -37.17
C THR A 210 29.09 20.30 -38.33
#